data_e151f86094c26214bc43a4b7c8a040bc
#
_entry.id   e151f86094c26214bc43a4b7c8a040bc
#
_cell.length_a   1.000
_cell.length_b   1.000
_cell.length_c   1.000
_cell.angle_alpha   90.00
_cell.angle_beta   90.00
_cell.angle_gamma   90.00
#
_symmetry.space_group_name_H-M   'P 1'
#
loop_
_entity.id
_entity.type
_entity.pdbx_description
1 polymer ?
#
loop_
_entity_poly.entity_id
_entity_poly.type
_entity_poly.pdbx_seq_one_letter_code
_entity_poly.pdbx_strand_id
1 'polypeptide(L)'
;MNKNERKIYFYSAFLITLMVNSAKLMALNSDGIIARYWQFNIGEYGYQFLYNMAFCLLLLYLNLSQGKFLSIFRENKLYWRLYTFNILVLVAAIILGSMVHSLLFGTPQLTGGRIRGYFARFLLSSIMIAVVIRLILLMRESRNKDLINEQLNSAYLKAQLQLLQEQLNPHFLFNTLSSLSAIVRENPNLAQNYILHLSKIFRYTLARSGNNMVSLEKELEHLKSYIQLVKMRLENAFQIHINISEDCINKQILHLSLQPLVENAVKHNKATLSNPLTVEIYEEDKWLIIRNNLQPSISEAEGTGLGLTNLNERYKLQFRKEIEIFQTKKYFIVKLPLL
;
A
#
# COMPACT_ATOMS: atom_id res chain seq x y z
N MET A 1 17.39 -19.22 -8.10
CA MET A 1 16.67 -20.44 -7.65
C MET A 1 17.01 -20.68 -6.18
N ASN A 2 15.99 -20.64 -5.30
CA ASN A 2 16.17 -20.75 -3.85
C ASN A 2 16.53 -22.20 -3.46
N LYS A 3 17.35 -22.39 -2.39
CA LYS A 3 17.79 -23.73 -1.91
C LYS A 3 16.60 -24.67 -1.67
N ASN A 4 15.49 -24.14 -1.22
CA ASN A 4 14.25 -24.90 -0.98
C ASN A 4 13.57 -25.34 -2.29
N GLU A 5 13.61 -24.54 -3.33
CA GLU A 5 13.04 -24.92 -4.63
C GLU A 5 13.81 -26.09 -5.26
N ARG A 6 15.14 -26.11 -5.14
CA ARG A 6 15.96 -27.24 -5.63
C ARG A 6 15.56 -28.57 -4.97
N LYS A 7 15.31 -28.53 -3.67
CA LYS A 7 14.80 -29.72 -2.95
C LYS A 7 13.45 -30.19 -3.47
N ILE A 8 12.53 -29.27 -3.71
CA ILE A 8 11.20 -29.59 -4.25
C ILE A 8 11.33 -30.25 -5.63
N TYR A 9 12.19 -29.72 -6.52
CA TYR A 9 12.40 -30.32 -7.84
C TYR A 9 12.94 -31.73 -7.76
N PHE A 10 13.95 -31.94 -6.92
CA PHE A 10 14.56 -33.25 -6.74
C PHE A 10 13.56 -34.26 -6.16
N TYR A 11 12.88 -33.92 -5.06
CA TYR A 11 11.92 -34.83 -4.45
C TYR A 11 10.72 -35.11 -5.32
N SER A 12 10.20 -34.14 -6.06
CA SER A 12 9.10 -34.34 -7.00
C SER A 12 9.51 -35.26 -8.14
N ALA A 13 10.67 -35.01 -8.76
CA ALA A 13 11.19 -35.87 -9.82
C ALA A 13 11.43 -37.31 -9.34
N PHE A 14 12.03 -37.47 -8.16
CA PHE A 14 12.26 -38.77 -7.55
C PHE A 14 10.97 -39.52 -7.28
N LEU A 15 10.00 -38.90 -6.64
CA LEU A 15 8.72 -39.50 -6.28
C LEU A 15 7.91 -39.94 -7.53
N ILE A 16 7.86 -39.05 -8.53
CA ILE A 16 7.18 -39.34 -9.79
C ILE A 16 7.85 -40.51 -10.51
N THR A 17 9.18 -40.51 -10.57
CA THR A 17 9.94 -41.57 -11.19
C THR A 17 9.72 -42.90 -10.48
N LEU A 18 9.74 -42.91 -9.14
CA LEU A 18 9.46 -44.10 -8.34
C LEU A 18 8.05 -44.64 -8.62
N MET A 19 7.05 -43.77 -8.59
CA MET A 19 5.65 -44.12 -8.83
C MET A 19 5.43 -44.72 -10.21
N VAL A 20 5.96 -44.05 -11.27
CA VAL A 20 5.78 -44.45 -12.66
C VAL A 20 6.52 -45.80 -12.98
N ASN A 21 7.64 -46.06 -12.33
CA ASN A 21 8.39 -47.29 -12.54
C ASN A 21 8.03 -48.42 -11.53
N SER A 22 7.16 -48.16 -10.55
CA SER A 22 6.72 -49.15 -9.52
C SER A 22 6.06 -50.38 -10.11
N ALA A 23 5.33 -50.24 -11.25
CA ALA A 23 4.70 -51.37 -11.93
C ALA A 23 5.71 -52.43 -12.36
N LYS A 24 6.96 -52.08 -12.64
CA LYS A 24 8.03 -53.07 -12.96
C LYS A 24 8.48 -53.87 -11.74
N LEU A 25 8.37 -53.30 -10.56
CA LEU A 25 8.72 -53.99 -9.30
C LEU A 25 7.72 -55.13 -9.01
N MET A 26 6.50 -55.06 -9.56
CA MET A 26 5.55 -56.17 -9.46
C MET A 26 6.01 -57.44 -10.22
N ALA A 27 6.94 -57.33 -11.16
CA ALA A 27 7.54 -58.47 -11.84
C ALA A 27 8.60 -59.19 -10.99
N LEU A 28 8.95 -58.68 -9.82
CA LEU A 28 9.80 -59.39 -8.83
C LEU A 28 9.08 -60.60 -8.23
N ASN A 29 7.75 -60.61 -8.21
CA ASN A 29 7.00 -61.77 -7.76
C ASN A 29 6.85 -62.75 -8.95
N SER A 30 7.58 -63.85 -8.93
CA SER A 30 7.65 -64.88 -9.97
C SER A 30 6.28 -65.48 -10.32
N ASP A 31 5.37 -65.53 -9.35
CA ASP A 31 4.02 -66.07 -9.54
C ASP A 31 2.99 -65.04 -10.01
N GLY A 32 3.41 -63.80 -10.15
CA GLY A 32 2.56 -62.68 -10.54
C GLY A 32 2.21 -62.72 -12.04
N ILE A 33 1.03 -62.16 -12.41
CA ILE A 33 0.55 -62.05 -13.79
C ILE A 33 1.59 -61.32 -14.66
N ILE A 34 2.27 -60.32 -14.12
CA ILE A 34 3.26 -59.51 -14.83
C ILE A 34 4.55 -60.29 -15.11
N ALA A 35 4.97 -61.15 -14.23
CA ALA A 35 6.16 -61.96 -14.37
C ALA A 35 6.03 -62.96 -15.55
N ARG A 36 4.82 -63.34 -15.92
CA ARG A 36 4.53 -64.22 -17.10
C ARG A 36 4.86 -63.53 -18.41
N TYR A 37 4.80 -62.20 -18.47
CA TYR A 37 5.04 -61.41 -19.66
C TYR A 37 6.38 -60.68 -19.66
N TRP A 38 7.03 -60.56 -18.49
CA TRP A 38 8.23 -59.75 -18.34
C TRP A 38 9.17 -60.31 -17.27
N GLN A 39 10.38 -60.69 -17.66
CA GLN A 39 11.44 -61.02 -16.70
C GLN A 39 12.06 -59.77 -16.13
N PHE A 40 12.18 -59.71 -14.80
CA PHE A 40 12.80 -58.56 -14.14
C PHE A 40 14.32 -58.56 -14.33
N ASN A 41 14.82 -57.46 -14.87
CA ASN A 41 16.27 -57.18 -15.00
C ASN A 41 16.61 -55.90 -14.23
N ILE A 42 17.48 -56.00 -13.23
CA ILE A 42 17.84 -54.87 -12.36
C ILE A 42 18.60 -53.78 -13.11
N GLY A 43 19.46 -54.12 -14.08
CA GLY A 43 20.16 -53.16 -14.92
C GLY A 43 19.23 -52.36 -15.81
N GLU A 44 18.26 -53.06 -16.43
CA GLU A 44 17.22 -52.42 -17.24
C GLU A 44 16.31 -51.51 -16.40
N TYR A 45 15.94 -51.94 -15.22
CA TYR A 45 15.19 -51.14 -14.26
C TYR A 45 15.95 -49.88 -13.83
N GLY A 46 17.23 -50.03 -13.43
CA GLY A 46 18.09 -48.91 -13.03
C GLY A 46 18.27 -47.86 -14.14
N TYR A 47 18.51 -48.31 -15.39
CA TYR A 47 18.59 -47.42 -16.54
C TYR A 47 17.30 -46.61 -16.73
N GLN A 48 16.16 -47.33 -16.75
CA GLN A 48 14.85 -46.66 -16.98
C GLN A 48 14.49 -45.71 -15.84
N PHE A 49 14.82 -46.02 -14.61
CA PHE A 49 14.62 -45.15 -13.45
C PHE A 49 15.46 -43.88 -13.59
N LEU A 50 16.77 -44.01 -13.79
CA LEU A 50 17.67 -42.86 -13.92
C LEU A 50 17.32 -41.96 -15.11
N TYR A 51 17.00 -42.60 -16.25
CA TYR A 51 16.63 -41.87 -17.45
C TYR A 51 15.30 -41.09 -17.29
N ASN A 52 14.28 -41.71 -16.67
CA ASN A 52 13.02 -41.02 -16.37
C ASN A 52 13.23 -39.90 -15.34
N MET A 53 14.08 -40.11 -14.31
CA MET A 53 14.41 -39.07 -13.35
C MET A 53 15.10 -37.87 -14.02
N ALA A 54 16.07 -38.13 -14.90
CA ALA A 54 16.75 -37.09 -15.66
C ALA A 54 15.76 -36.30 -16.55
N PHE A 55 14.82 -36.99 -17.20
CA PHE A 55 13.75 -36.37 -17.98
C PHE A 55 12.83 -35.49 -17.12
N CYS A 56 12.41 -35.97 -15.95
CA CYS A 56 11.57 -35.17 -15.00
C CYS A 56 12.31 -33.92 -14.53
N LEU A 57 13.59 -34.04 -14.17
CA LEU A 57 14.42 -32.90 -13.77
C LEU A 57 14.60 -31.91 -14.92
N LEU A 58 14.80 -32.40 -16.14
CA LEU A 58 14.93 -31.56 -17.34
C LEU A 58 13.65 -30.75 -17.58
N LEU A 59 12.48 -31.39 -17.54
CA LEU A 59 11.20 -30.69 -17.71
C LEU A 59 10.96 -29.62 -16.63
N LEU A 60 11.25 -29.96 -15.35
CA LEU A 60 11.14 -29.00 -14.25
C LEU A 60 12.10 -27.82 -14.47
N TYR A 61 13.36 -28.11 -14.84
CA TYR A 61 14.36 -27.07 -15.08
C TYR A 61 13.93 -26.14 -16.23
N LEU A 62 13.55 -26.71 -17.38
CA LEU A 62 13.16 -25.92 -18.57
C LEU A 62 11.94 -25.03 -18.30
N ASN A 63 10.94 -25.55 -17.57
CA ASN A 63 9.69 -24.81 -17.35
C ASN A 63 9.71 -23.87 -16.14
N LEU A 64 10.54 -24.10 -15.13
CA LEU A 64 10.56 -23.32 -13.89
C LEU A 64 11.82 -22.46 -13.75
N SER A 65 12.90 -22.76 -14.51
CA SER A 65 14.06 -21.87 -14.54
C SER A 65 13.65 -20.51 -15.10
N GLN A 66 14.11 -19.44 -14.47
CA GLN A 66 13.90 -18.07 -14.95
C GLN A 66 14.74 -17.77 -16.23
N GLY A 67 15.14 -18.79 -16.97
CA GLY A 67 15.79 -18.67 -18.25
C GLY A 67 14.85 -17.98 -19.24
N LYS A 68 15.34 -16.93 -19.86
CA LYS A 68 14.59 -16.00 -20.72
C LYS A 68 13.77 -16.63 -21.84
N PHE A 69 14.06 -17.87 -22.25
CA PHE A 69 13.43 -18.48 -23.43
C PHE A 69 11.97 -18.93 -23.22
N LEU A 70 11.68 -19.69 -22.18
CA LEU A 70 10.31 -20.20 -21.93
C LEU A 70 9.46 -19.24 -21.10
N SER A 71 10.06 -18.38 -20.27
CA SER A 71 9.34 -17.33 -19.57
C SER A 71 8.70 -16.32 -20.54
N ILE A 72 9.39 -15.98 -21.63
CA ILE A 72 8.90 -15.08 -22.67
C ILE A 72 7.59 -15.60 -23.28
N PHE A 73 7.47 -16.91 -23.54
CA PHE A 73 6.23 -17.49 -24.09
C PHE A 73 5.06 -17.41 -23.09
N ARG A 74 5.35 -17.47 -21.80
CA ARG A 74 4.36 -17.35 -20.73
C ARG A 74 3.91 -15.92 -20.51
N GLU A 75 4.84 -14.99 -20.46
CA GLU A 75 4.58 -13.56 -20.32
C GLU A 75 3.77 -13.02 -21.49
N ASN A 76 4.10 -13.44 -22.72
CA ASN A 76 3.38 -13.07 -23.94
C ASN A 76 2.11 -13.90 -24.20
N LYS A 77 1.68 -14.75 -23.26
CA LYS A 77 0.50 -15.63 -23.38
C LYS A 77 0.57 -16.57 -24.57
N LEU A 78 1.74 -16.88 -25.10
CA LEU A 78 1.96 -17.78 -26.22
C LEU A 78 2.07 -19.24 -25.75
N TYR A 79 1.05 -19.70 -25.03
CA TYR A 79 1.02 -21.03 -24.41
C TYR A 79 1.15 -22.18 -25.42
N TRP A 80 0.66 -22.02 -26.64
CA TRP A 80 0.77 -23.04 -27.69
C TRP A 80 2.23 -23.35 -28.02
N ARG A 81 3.13 -22.35 -28.06
CA ARG A 81 4.57 -22.55 -28.27
C ARG A 81 5.23 -23.28 -27.09
N LEU A 82 4.78 -23.00 -25.89
CA LEU A 82 5.25 -23.70 -24.69
C LEU A 82 4.85 -25.19 -24.74
N TYR A 83 3.60 -25.48 -25.12
CA TYR A 83 3.12 -26.88 -25.24
C TYR A 83 3.80 -27.62 -26.38
N THR A 84 3.95 -27.02 -27.56
CA THR A 84 4.65 -27.65 -28.68
C THR A 84 6.11 -27.97 -28.34
N PHE A 85 6.79 -27.08 -27.64
CA PHE A 85 8.15 -27.33 -27.17
C PHE A 85 8.22 -28.52 -26.21
N ASN A 86 7.33 -28.59 -25.21
CA ASN A 86 7.30 -29.72 -24.27
C ASN A 86 6.94 -31.04 -24.95
N ILE A 87 6.09 -31.03 -25.97
CA ILE A 87 5.76 -32.23 -26.79
C ILE A 87 7.00 -32.68 -27.58
N LEU A 88 7.75 -31.74 -28.17
CA LEU A 88 8.99 -32.09 -28.89
C LEU A 88 10.03 -32.70 -27.94
N VAL A 89 10.18 -32.16 -26.72
CA VAL A 89 11.07 -32.74 -25.71
C VAL A 89 10.62 -34.13 -25.29
N LEU A 90 9.31 -34.36 -25.14
CA LEU A 90 8.74 -35.67 -24.84
C LEU A 90 9.06 -36.68 -25.93
N VAL A 91 8.78 -36.35 -27.22
CA VAL A 91 9.02 -37.24 -28.35
C VAL A 91 10.54 -37.55 -28.48
N ALA A 92 11.39 -36.55 -28.37
CA ALA A 92 12.85 -36.73 -28.41
C ALA A 92 13.32 -37.67 -27.29
N ALA A 93 12.79 -37.52 -26.07
CA ALA A 93 13.12 -38.36 -24.92
C ALA A 93 12.69 -39.83 -25.14
N ILE A 94 11.50 -40.07 -25.74
CA ILE A 94 11.04 -41.43 -26.03
C ILE A 94 11.94 -42.11 -27.06
N ILE A 95 12.26 -41.42 -28.16
CA ILE A 95 13.13 -41.93 -29.21
C ILE A 95 14.51 -42.21 -28.66
N LEU A 96 15.16 -41.23 -28.03
CA LEU A 96 16.52 -41.35 -27.50
C LEU A 96 16.60 -42.44 -26.44
N GLY A 97 15.64 -42.49 -25.51
CA GLY A 97 15.58 -43.49 -24.47
C GLY A 97 15.43 -44.92 -25.01
N SER A 98 14.60 -45.11 -26.04
CA SER A 98 14.42 -46.37 -26.70
C SER A 98 15.66 -46.83 -27.49
N MET A 99 16.35 -45.90 -28.15
CA MET A 99 17.62 -46.16 -28.87
C MET A 99 18.73 -46.58 -27.93
N VAL A 100 18.98 -45.80 -26.85
CA VAL A 100 20.03 -46.10 -25.87
C VAL A 100 19.74 -47.44 -25.16
N HIS A 101 18.51 -47.69 -24.85
CA HIS A 101 18.09 -48.97 -24.27
C HIS A 101 18.45 -50.17 -25.19
N SER A 102 18.15 -50.04 -26.50
CA SER A 102 18.47 -51.06 -27.48
C SER A 102 19.95 -51.36 -27.58
N LEU A 103 20.75 -50.31 -27.53
CA LEU A 103 22.23 -50.42 -27.56
C LEU A 103 22.81 -51.09 -26.31
N LEU A 104 22.28 -50.74 -25.11
CA LEU A 104 22.81 -51.24 -23.86
C LEU A 104 22.42 -52.71 -23.56
N PHE A 105 21.22 -53.15 -23.96
CA PHE A 105 20.68 -54.43 -23.60
C PHE A 105 20.53 -55.41 -24.78
N GLY A 106 21.12 -55.08 -25.93
CA GLY A 106 21.21 -56.01 -27.09
C GLY A 106 19.90 -56.50 -27.65
N THR A 107 18.83 -55.77 -27.38
CA THR A 107 17.45 -56.19 -27.75
C THR A 107 17.08 -55.65 -29.13
N PRO A 108 16.31 -56.41 -29.95
CA PRO A 108 15.94 -55.96 -31.31
C PRO A 108 15.33 -54.57 -31.27
N GLN A 109 15.75 -53.74 -32.28
CA GLN A 109 15.30 -52.38 -32.38
C GLN A 109 13.77 -52.33 -32.54
N LEU A 110 13.13 -51.44 -31.76
CA LEU A 110 11.77 -50.96 -31.94
C LEU A 110 10.67 -52.04 -32.02
N THR A 111 10.64 -52.98 -31.09
CA THR A 111 9.43 -53.78 -30.89
C THR A 111 8.30 -52.86 -30.39
N GLY A 112 7.12 -52.93 -31.03
CA GLY A 112 5.97 -52.05 -30.75
C GLY A 112 5.52 -52.07 -29.26
N GLY A 113 5.83 -53.13 -28.53
CA GLY A 113 5.58 -53.22 -27.08
C GLY A 113 6.49 -52.33 -26.24
N ARG A 114 7.77 -52.17 -26.62
CA ARG A 114 8.73 -51.33 -25.91
C ARG A 114 8.43 -49.85 -26.08
N ILE A 115 8.18 -49.44 -27.32
CA ILE A 115 7.81 -48.03 -27.60
C ILE A 115 6.54 -47.67 -26.83
N ARG A 116 5.53 -48.53 -26.80
CA ARG A 116 4.30 -48.31 -26.01
C ARG A 116 4.60 -48.17 -24.52
N GLY A 117 5.51 -48.99 -23.99
CA GLY A 117 5.94 -48.90 -22.59
C GLY A 117 6.69 -47.59 -22.24
N TYR A 118 7.57 -47.10 -23.13
CA TYR A 118 8.20 -45.79 -23.00
C TYR A 118 7.19 -44.67 -23.11
N PHE A 119 6.31 -44.71 -24.13
CA PHE A 119 5.29 -43.73 -24.34
C PHE A 119 4.37 -43.58 -23.10
N ALA A 120 3.85 -44.67 -22.56
CA ALA A 120 2.98 -44.64 -21.41
C ALA A 120 3.67 -44.00 -20.15
N ARG A 121 4.91 -44.40 -19.87
CA ARG A 121 5.68 -43.89 -18.73
C ARG A 121 6.02 -42.42 -18.86
N PHE A 122 6.53 -42.00 -20.01
CA PHE A 122 6.93 -40.62 -20.24
C PHE A 122 5.75 -39.68 -20.35
N LEU A 123 4.64 -40.14 -20.92
CA LEU A 123 3.37 -39.41 -20.93
C LEU A 123 2.84 -39.20 -19.52
N LEU A 124 2.79 -40.26 -18.70
CA LEU A 124 2.34 -40.16 -17.31
C LEU A 124 3.25 -39.24 -16.50
N SER A 125 4.57 -39.39 -16.63
CA SER A 125 5.55 -38.50 -16.01
C SER A 125 5.36 -37.04 -16.41
N SER A 126 5.11 -36.77 -17.70
CA SER A 126 4.88 -35.43 -18.22
C SER A 126 3.62 -34.80 -17.64
N ILE A 127 2.53 -35.58 -17.52
CA ILE A 127 1.28 -35.09 -16.90
C ILE A 127 1.52 -34.74 -15.43
N MET A 128 2.17 -35.64 -14.66
CA MET A 128 2.45 -35.41 -13.25
C MET A 128 3.36 -34.20 -13.05
N ILE A 129 4.42 -34.07 -13.88
CA ILE A 129 5.32 -32.91 -13.84
C ILE A 129 4.58 -31.62 -14.21
N ALA A 130 3.67 -31.64 -15.19
CA ALA A 130 2.87 -30.46 -15.55
C ALA A 130 2.01 -29.99 -14.36
N VAL A 131 1.43 -30.91 -13.57
CA VAL A 131 0.71 -30.59 -12.33
C VAL A 131 1.65 -29.93 -11.32
N VAL A 132 2.84 -30.51 -11.08
CA VAL A 132 3.82 -29.97 -10.15
C VAL A 132 4.26 -28.56 -10.59
N ILE A 133 4.55 -28.38 -11.88
CA ILE A 133 4.89 -27.06 -12.43
C ILE A 133 3.76 -26.06 -12.16
N ARG A 134 2.50 -26.45 -12.40
CA ARG A 134 1.35 -25.58 -12.17
C ARG A 134 1.21 -25.18 -10.70
N LEU A 135 1.37 -26.13 -9.79
CA LEU A 135 1.34 -25.88 -8.34
C LEU A 135 2.45 -24.90 -7.92
N ILE A 136 3.68 -25.10 -8.37
CA ILE A 136 4.80 -24.21 -8.05
C ILE A 136 4.56 -22.80 -8.57
N LEU A 137 4.01 -22.66 -9.79
CA LEU A 137 3.68 -21.36 -10.37
C LEU A 137 2.57 -20.64 -9.60
N LEU A 138 1.53 -21.37 -9.18
CA LEU A 138 0.45 -20.82 -8.35
C LEU A 138 0.98 -20.37 -6.98
N MET A 139 1.86 -21.15 -6.35
CA MET A 139 2.50 -20.78 -5.09
C MET A 139 3.37 -19.51 -5.23
N ARG A 140 4.10 -19.36 -6.34
CA ARG A 140 4.88 -18.14 -6.62
C ARG A 140 3.96 -16.93 -6.83
N GLU A 141 2.88 -17.09 -7.57
CA GLU A 141 1.90 -16.02 -7.80
C GLU A 141 1.23 -15.59 -6.49
N SER A 142 0.79 -16.55 -5.66
CA SER A 142 0.22 -16.26 -4.34
C SER A 142 1.20 -15.48 -3.46
N ARG A 143 2.44 -15.93 -3.36
CA ARG A 143 3.47 -15.22 -2.59
C ARG A 143 3.72 -13.79 -3.05
N ASN A 144 3.75 -13.59 -4.38
CA ASN A 144 3.91 -12.24 -4.91
C ASN A 144 2.73 -11.33 -4.57
N LYS A 145 1.50 -11.88 -4.61
CA LYS A 145 0.29 -11.14 -4.18
C LYS A 145 0.35 -10.78 -2.71
N ASP A 146 0.80 -11.71 -1.85
CA ASP A 146 0.93 -11.45 -0.42
C ASP A 146 1.95 -10.35 -0.13
N LEU A 147 3.11 -10.37 -0.80
CA LEU A 147 4.13 -9.31 -0.69
C LEU A 147 3.62 -7.95 -1.16
N ILE A 148 2.89 -7.90 -2.28
CA ILE A 148 2.30 -6.65 -2.78
C ILE A 148 1.26 -6.12 -1.79
N ASN A 149 0.39 -6.99 -1.25
CA ASN A 149 -0.61 -6.61 -0.25
C ASN A 149 0.05 -6.06 1.03
N GLU A 150 1.14 -6.69 1.51
CA GLU A 150 1.88 -6.20 2.66
C GLU A 150 2.50 -4.82 2.40
N GLN A 151 3.09 -4.60 1.22
CA GLN A 151 3.62 -3.29 0.82
C GLN A 151 2.52 -2.23 0.73
N LEU A 152 1.37 -2.55 0.14
CA LEU A 152 0.22 -1.64 0.05
C LEU A 152 -0.31 -1.29 1.44
N ASN A 153 -0.45 -2.26 2.33
CA ASN A 153 -0.91 -2.03 3.70
C ASN A 153 0.08 -1.16 4.49
N SER A 154 1.39 -1.41 4.34
CA SER A 154 2.43 -0.56 4.94
C SER A 154 2.39 0.88 4.41
N ALA A 155 2.23 1.07 3.09
CA ALA A 155 2.10 2.39 2.50
C ALA A 155 0.83 3.12 2.97
N TYR A 156 -0.29 2.40 3.06
CA TYR A 156 -1.56 2.93 3.59
C TYR A 156 -1.42 3.41 5.04
N LEU A 157 -0.81 2.58 5.92
CA LEU A 157 -0.58 2.96 7.31
C LEU A 157 0.35 4.17 7.44
N LYS A 158 1.41 4.24 6.62
CA LYS A 158 2.29 5.43 6.58
C LYS A 158 1.53 6.68 6.17
N ALA A 159 0.69 6.60 5.13
CA ALA A 159 -0.12 7.72 4.68
C ALA A 159 -1.12 8.16 5.77
N GLN A 160 -1.75 7.22 6.47
CA GLN A 160 -2.63 7.54 7.61
C GLN A 160 -1.88 8.22 8.75
N LEU A 161 -0.68 7.74 9.11
CA LEU A 161 0.15 8.36 10.14
C LEU A 161 0.58 9.78 9.73
N GLN A 162 0.94 9.97 8.46
CA GLN A 162 1.30 11.30 7.96
C GLN A 162 0.11 12.26 8.03
N LEU A 163 -1.07 11.84 7.60
CA LEU A 163 -2.30 12.64 7.71
C LEU A 163 -2.60 13.00 9.17
N LEU A 164 -2.43 12.06 10.10
CA LEU A 164 -2.62 12.32 11.53
C LEU A 164 -1.60 13.33 12.06
N GLN A 165 -0.34 13.23 11.66
CA GLN A 165 0.72 14.19 12.02
C GLN A 165 0.46 15.58 11.45
N GLU A 166 -0.03 15.69 10.22
CA GLU A 166 -0.41 16.96 9.60
C GLU A 166 -1.59 17.63 10.31
N GLN A 167 -2.54 16.85 10.85
CA GLN A 167 -3.66 17.37 11.64
C GLN A 167 -3.21 18.04 12.96
N LEU A 168 -2.07 17.62 13.52
CA LEU A 168 -1.57 18.18 14.80
C LEU A 168 -0.81 19.50 14.63
N ASN A 169 -0.54 19.97 13.39
CA ASN A 169 0.30 21.14 13.12
C ASN A 169 1.53 21.21 14.08
N PRO A 170 2.64 20.51 13.79
CA PRO A 170 3.79 20.40 14.72
C PRO A 170 4.34 21.77 15.13
N HIS A 171 4.32 22.73 14.19
CA HIS A 171 4.77 24.09 14.45
C HIS A 171 3.89 24.80 15.49
N PHE A 172 2.56 24.63 15.43
CA PHE A 172 1.66 25.15 16.45
C PHE A 172 1.95 24.53 17.82
N LEU A 173 2.17 23.21 17.87
CA LEU A 173 2.50 22.49 19.11
C LEU A 173 3.79 23.01 19.73
N PHE A 174 4.88 23.13 18.96
CA PHE A 174 6.15 23.66 19.46
C PHE A 174 6.03 25.10 19.95
N ASN A 175 5.32 25.96 19.23
CA ASN A 175 5.13 27.36 19.60
C ASN A 175 4.29 27.50 20.88
N THR A 176 3.23 26.71 21.04
CA THR A 176 2.40 26.74 22.24
C THR A 176 3.12 26.20 23.47
N LEU A 177 3.92 25.13 23.33
CA LEU A 177 4.74 24.59 24.42
C LEU A 177 5.85 25.58 24.83
N SER A 178 6.49 26.25 23.88
CA SER A 178 7.49 27.26 24.15
C SER A 178 6.89 28.46 24.92
N SER A 179 5.71 28.93 24.50
CA SER A 179 4.96 29.99 25.17
C SER A 179 4.55 29.56 26.59
N LEU A 180 4.06 28.34 26.76
CA LEU A 180 3.73 27.79 28.07
C LEU A 180 4.93 27.77 29.00
N SER A 181 6.09 27.35 28.52
CA SER A 181 7.34 27.30 29.31
C SER A 181 7.76 28.69 29.83
N ALA A 182 7.51 29.74 29.06
CA ALA A 182 7.74 31.11 29.50
C ALA A 182 6.72 31.53 30.60
N ILE A 183 5.43 31.29 30.35
CA ILE A 183 4.31 31.67 31.23
C ILE A 183 4.42 30.94 32.60
N VAL A 184 4.82 29.66 32.63
CA VAL A 184 4.95 28.88 33.87
C VAL A 184 5.94 29.54 34.83
N ARG A 185 7.01 30.19 34.33
CA ARG A 185 8.02 30.87 35.17
C ARG A 185 7.51 32.19 35.73
N GLU A 186 6.68 32.90 34.96
CA GLU A 186 6.24 34.25 35.31
C GLU A 186 4.95 34.24 36.12
N ASN A 187 3.98 33.40 35.75
CA ASN A 187 2.66 33.36 36.38
C ASN A 187 2.03 31.95 36.32
N PRO A 188 2.17 31.13 37.39
CA PRO A 188 1.63 29.78 37.46
C PRO A 188 0.10 29.68 37.27
N ASN A 189 -0.67 30.68 37.74
CA ASN A 189 -2.13 30.68 37.57
C ASN A 189 -2.51 30.92 36.11
N LEU A 190 -1.80 31.78 35.40
CA LEU A 190 -1.99 31.99 33.96
C LEU A 190 -1.62 30.72 33.18
N ALA A 191 -0.57 29.99 33.63
CA ALA A 191 -0.18 28.72 33.02
C ALA A 191 -1.27 27.65 33.09
N GLN A 192 -1.97 27.56 34.22
CA GLN A 192 -3.13 26.61 34.34
C GLN A 192 -4.23 26.93 33.34
N ASN A 193 -4.59 28.21 33.19
CA ASN A 193 -5.57 28.63 32.20
C ASN A 193 -5.09 28.38 30.76
N TYR A 194 -3.81 28.59 30.50
CA TYR A 194 -3.21 28.29 29.20
C TYR A 194 -3.34 26.79 28.87
N ILE A 195 -2.99 25.90 29.79
CA ILE A 195 -3.12 24.43 29.64
C ILE A 195 -4.59 24.04 29.41
N LEU A 196 -5.53 24.63 30.11
CA LEU A 196 -6.96 24.35 29.95
C LEU A 196 -7.44 24.67 28.53
N HIS A 197 -7.12 25.86 28.02
CA HIS A 197 -7.49 26.26 26.67
C HIS A 197 -6.78 25.41 25.61
N LEU A 198 -5.51 25.11 25.79
CA LEU A 198 -4.73 24.25 24.91
C LEU A 198 -5.33 22.84 24.83
N SER A 199 -5.73 22.27 25.97
CA SER A 199 -6.41 20.97 26.01
C SER A 199 -7.75 20.96 25.28
N LYS A 200 -8.54 22.05 25.37
CA LYS A 200 -9.79 22.19 24.58
C LYS A 200 -9.53 22.22 23.08
N ILE A 201 -8.49 22.97 22.66
CA ILE A 201 -8.09 23.05 21.25
C ILE A 201 -7.70 21.67 20.72
N PHE A 202 -6.82 20.95 21.40
CA PHE A 202 -6.40 19.62 20.96
C PHE A 202 -7.56 18.63 20.91
N ARG A 203 -8.45 18.66 21.92
CA ARG A 203 -9.63 17.78 21.93
C ARG A 203 -10.52 18.02 20.72
N TYR A 204 -10.76 19.27 20.35
CA TYR A 204 -11.55 19.62 19.18
C TYR A 204 -10.86 19.23 17.87
N THR A 205 -9.56 19.51 17.75
CA THR A 205 -8.77 19.16 16.55
C THR A 205 -8.71 17.65 16.32
N LEU A 206 -8.62 16.85 17.40
CA LEU A 206 -8.58 15.39 17.34
C LEU A 206 -9.95 14.73 17.29
N ALA A 207 -11.02 15.47 17.58
CA ALA A 207 -12.38 14.95 17.47
C ALA A 207 -12.70 14.68 15.98
N ARG A 208 -12.66 13.41 15.59
CA ARG A 208 -13.14 12.97 14.27
C ARG A 208 -14.65 13.22 14.18
N SER A 209 -15.05 14.32 13.59
CA SER A 209 -16.44 14.46 13.13
C SER A 209 -16.60 13.59 11.90
N GLY A 210 -17.41 12.57 11.96
CA GLY A 210 -17.71 11.69 10.81
C GLY A 210 -18.26 12.47 9.61
N ASN A 211 -18.91 13.62 9.87
CA ASN A 211 -19.16 14.68 8.90
C ASN A 211 -18.14 15.78 9.13
N ASN A 212 -17.39 16.14 8.07
CA ASN A 212 -16.47 17.28 8.10
C ASN A 212 -17.16 18.63 8.37
N MET A 213 -18.45 18.64 8.72
CA MET A 213 -19.28 19.80 8.98
C MET A 213 -19.66 19.93 10.45
N VAL A 214 -19.66 21.17 10.89
CA VAL A 214 -20.06 21.55 12.24
C VAL A 214 -20.92 22.81 12.21
N SER A 215 -21.73 23.05 13.24
CA SER A 215 -22.43 24.34 13.38
C SER A 215 -21.38 25.45 13.58
N LEU A 216 -21.68 26.64 13.07
CA LEU A 216 -20.85 27.82 13.27
C LEU A 216 -20.67 28.12 14.78
N GLU A 217 -21.66 27.82 15.60
CA GLU A 217 -21.57 27.90 17.06
C GLU A 217 -20.39 27.11 17.63
N LYS A 218 -20.26 25.83 17.24
CA LYS A 218 -19.17 24.95 17.73
C LYS A 218 -17.81 25.44 17.26
N GLU A 219 -17.72 25.92 16.02
CA GLU A 219 -16.49 26.44 15.47
C GLU A 219 -16.08 27.75 16.18
N LEU A 220 -17.04 28.61 16.51
CA LEU A 220 -16.81 29.83 17.31
C LEU A 220 -16.42 29.52 18.76
N GLU A 221 -17.04 28.51 19.38
CA GLU A 221 -16.65 28.06 20.73
C GLU A 221 -15.19 27.56 20.75
N HIS A 222 -14.83 26.79 19.76
CA HIS A 222 -13.44 26.36 19.57
C HIS A 222 -12.50 27.58 19.36
N LEU A 223 -12.88 28.48 18.46
CA LEU A 223 -12.11 29.70 18.18
C LEU A 223 -11.94 30.56 19.42
N LYS A 224 -12.93 30.68 20.32
CA LYS A 224 -12.82 31.41 21.58
C LYS A 224 -11.66 30.85 22.44
N SER A 225 -11.46 29.53 22.48
CA SER A 225 -10.35 28.94 23.21
C SER A 225 -9.00 29.31 22.60
N TYR A 226 -8.89 29.34 21.26
CA TYR A 226 -7.69 29.79 20.56
C TYR A 226 -7.41 31.29 20.80
N ILE A 227 -8.43 32.13 20.71
CA ILE A 227 -8.34 33.58 20.99
C ILE A 227 -7.77 33.84 22.39
N GLN A 228 -8.17 33.07 23.40
CA GLN A 228 -7.63 33.20 24.76
C GLN A 228 -6.12 32.93 24.79
N LEU A 229 -5.62 31.90 24.11
CA LEU A 229 -4.18 31.65 24.02
C LEU A 229 -3.43 32.79 23.33
N VAL A 230 -3.99 33.38 22.27
CA VAL A 230 -3.40 34.52 21.56
C VAL A 230 -3.36 35.75 22.46
N LYS A 231 -4.48 36.04 23.19
CA LYS A 231 -4.57 37.17 24.13
C LYS A 231 -3.60 37.04 25.32
N MET A 232 -3.38 35.82 25.84
CA MET A 232 -2.39 35.59 26.91
C MET A 232 -0.96 35.88 26.45
N ARG A 233 -0.68 35.85 25.14
CA ARG A 233 0.66 36.14 24.58
C ARG A 233 0.81 37.57 24.08
N LEU A 234 -0.21 38.11 23.43
CA LEU A 234 -0.14 39.43 22.79
C LEU A 234 -0.87 40.53 23.56
N GLU A 235 -1.60 40.17 24.61
CA GLU A 235 -2.34 41.10 25.48
C GLU A 235 -3.22 42.08 24.65
N ASN A 236 -3.12 43.36 24.93
CA ASN A 236 -3.86 44.41 24.24
C ASN A 236 -3.38 44.73 22.82
N ALA A 237 -2.28 44.11 22.38
CA ALA A 237 -1.83 44.21 21.00
C ALA A 237 -2.66 43.38 20.01
N PHE A 238 -3.55 42.47 20.51
CA PHE A 238 -4.47 41.69 19.69
C PHE A 238 -5.92 41.96 20.08
N GLN A 239 -6.71 42.38 19.10
CA GLN A 239 -8.13 42.66 19.26
C GLN A 239 -8.94 41.81 18.26
N ILE A 240 -10.09 41.32 18.70
CA ILE A 240 -11.00 40.57 17.83
C ILE A 240 -12.46 40.96 18.13
N HIS A 241 -13.20 41.22 17.05
CA HIS A 241 -14.62 41.55 17.09
C HIS A 241 -15.41 40.50 16.30
N ILE A 242 -16.38 39.87 16.96
CA ILE A 242 -17.23 38.84 16.36
C ILE A 242 -18.67 39.40 16.39
N ASN A 243 -19.22 39.61 15.20
CA ASN A 243 -20.58 40.14 15.04
C ASN A 243 -21.38 39.22 14.12
N ILE A 244 -22.06 38.24 14.68
CA ILE A 244 -22.81 37.20 13.98
C ILE A 244 -24.21 37.13 14.59
N SER A 245 -25.24 37.13 13.75
CA SER A 245 -26.62 37.02 14.19
C SER A 245 -26.95 35.62 14.74
N GLU A 246 -28.00 35.55 15.57
CA GLU A 246 -28.51 34.28 16.11
C GLU A 246 -28.99 33.34 15.00
N ASP A 247 -29.49 33.88 13.88
CA ASP A 247 -29.94 33.09 12.74
C ASP A 247 -28.79 32.37 12.00
N CYS A 248 -27.58 32.93 12.05
CA CYS A 248 -26.42 32.37 11.39
C CYS A 248 -25.63 31.37 12.25
N ILE A 249 -25.80 31.39 13.55
CA ILE A 249 -25.06 30.53 14.49
C ILE A 249 -25.28 29.04 14.23
N ASN A 250 -26.47 28.66 13.76
CA ASN A 250 -26.85 27.28 13.45
C ASN A 250 -26.44 26.82 12.05
N LYS A 251 -25.98 27.73 11.18
CA LYS A 251 -25.50 27.36 9.83
C LYS A 251 -24.27 26.48 9.92
N GLN A 252 -24.07 25.66 8.88
CA GLN A 252 -23.00 24.69 8.83
C GLN A 252 -21.76 25.30 8.16
N ILE A 253 -20.59 24.93 8.69
CA ILE A 253 -19.28 25.31 8.18
C ILE A 253 -18.34 24.11 8.25
N LEU A 254 -17.25 24.10 7.49
CA LEU A 254 -16.23 23.05 7.63
C LEU A 254 -15.53 23.12 8.98
N HIS A 255 -15.38 21.96 9.60
CA HIS A 255 -14.58 21.79 10.82
C HIS A 255 -13.16 22.35 10.65
N LEU A 256 -12.66 23.09 11.62
CA LEU A 256 -11.37 23.79 11.59
C LEU A 256 -11.22 24.76 10.41
N SER A 257 -12.26 25.59 10.17
CA SER A 257 -12.19 26.65 9.16
C SER A 257 -11.72 27.99 9.72
N LEU A 258 -12.14 28.36 10.93
CA LEU A 258 -11.89 29.68 11.48
C LEU A 258 -10.49 29.82 12.11
N GLN A 259 -10.05 28.82 12.86
CA GLN A 259 -8.75 28.87 13.55
C GLN A 259 -7.58 29.16 12.59
N PRO A 260 -7.42 28.46 11.43
CA PRO A 260 -6.31 28.73 10.51
C PRO A 260 -6.32 30.15 9.95
N LEU A 261 -7.47 30.79 9.81
CA LEU A 261 -7.59 32.16 9.30
C LEU A 261 -7.11 33.17 10.33
N VAL A 262 -7.50 32.98 11.60
CA VAL A 262 -7.01 33.83 12.71
C VAL A 262 -5.52 33.57 12.98
N GLU A 263 -5.08 32.31 12.86
CA GLU A 263 -3.66 31.95 12.96
C GLU A 263 -2.83 32.65 11.85
N ASN A 264 -3.30 32.68 10.63
CA ASN A 264 -2.67 33.40 9.53
C ASN A 264 -2.58 34.90 9.80
N ALA A 265 -3.65 35.52 10.31
CA ALA A 265 -3.63 36.94 10.68
C ALA A 265 -2.54 37.22 11.72
N VAL A 266 -2.44 36.40 12.77
CA VAL A 266 -1.43 36.55 13.84
C VAL A 266 -0.01 36.27 13.33
N LYS A 267 0.17 35.30 12.43
CA LYS A 267 1.47 34.91 11.91
C LYS A 267 2.10 35.95 10.97
N HIS A 268 1.28 36.55 10.11
CA HIS A 268 1.75 37.41 9.02
C HIS A 268 1.73 38.90 9.33
N ASN A 269 1.22 39.29 10.52
CA ASN A 269 1.15 40.68 10.90
C ASN A 269 1.89 40.94 12.21
N LYS A 270 2.50 42.13 12.33
CA LYS A 270 3.00 42.65 13.59
C LYS A 270 1.83 43.08 14.48
N ALA A 271 1.92 42.78 15.74
CA ALA A 271 0.96 43.26 16.75
C ALA A 271 1.73 44.05 17.81
N THR A 272 1.43 45.33 17.99
CA THR A 272 2.01 46.20 18.98
C THR A 272 0.92 46.95 19.74
N LEU A 273 1.23 47.42 20.93
CA LEU A 273 0.28 48.22 21.73
C LEU A 273 -0.16 49.53 21.02
N SER A 274 0.78 50.16 20.29
CA SER A 274 0.51 51.39 19.52
C SER A 274 -0.26 51.13 18.22
N ASN A 275 -0.16 49.95 17.67
CA ASN A 275 -0.86 49.57 16.46
C ASN A 275 -1.34 48.10 16.58
N PRO A 276 -2.48 47.87 17.23
CA PRO A 276 -2.96 46.51 17.51
C PRO A 276 -3.40 45.79 16.23
N LEU A 277 -3.16 44.47 16.19
CA LEU A 277 -3.74 43.61 15.17
C LEU A 277 -5.22 43.43 15.48
N THR A 278 -6.07 43.88 14.58
CA THR A 278 -7.53 43.77 14.71
C THR A 278 -8.05 42.77 13.71
N VAL A 279 -8.78 41.77 14.22
CA VAL A 279 -9.50 40.76 13.42
C VAL A 279 -10.99 40.99 13.60
N GLU A 280 -11.74 40.97 12.52
CA GLU A 280 -13.19 41.08 12.52
C GLU A 280 -13.79 39.86 11.84
N ILE A 281 -14.81 39.28 12.48
CA ILE A 281 -15.59 38.16 11.96
C ILE A 281 -17.04 38.59 11.94
N TYR A 282 -17.62 38.63 10.75
CA TYR A 282 -19.02 39.05 10.58
C TYR A 282 -19.67 38.33 9.39
N GLU A 283 -20.96 38.35 9.32
CA GLU A 283 -21.72 37.80 8.22
C GLU A 283 -22.17 38.89 7.25
N GLU A 284 -22.20 38.56 5.97
CA GLU A 284 -22.78 39.36 4.92
C GLU A 284 -23.44 38.42 3.90
N ASP A 285 -24.75 38.48 3.77
CA ASP A 285 -25.56 37.59 2.95
C ASP A 285 -25.35 36.09 3.27
N LYS A 286 -24.70 35.38 2.34
CA LYS A 286 -24.40 33.94 2.46
C LYS A 286 -22.94 33.66 2.83
N TRP A 287 -22.19 34.69 3.21
CA TRP A 287 -20.78 34.63 3.48
C TRP A 287 -20.45 34.95 4.92
N LEU A 288 -19.55 34.16 5.47
CA LEU A 288 -18.84 34.50 6.69
C LEU A 288 -17.54 35.19 6.31
N ILE A 289 -17.38 36.44 6.74
CA ILE A 289 -16.25 37.28 6.38
C ILE A 289 -15.29 37.34 7.55
N ILE A 290 -14.03 37.03 7.30
CA ILE A 290 -12.93 37.18 8.23
C ILE A 290 -11.98 38.24 7.64
N ARG A 291 -11.83 39.37 8.35
CA ARG A 291 -11.00 40.49 7.93
C ARG A 291 -10.01 40.86 8.99
N ASN A 292 -8.77 41.13 8.61
CA ASN A 292 -7.79 41.74 9.50
C ASN A 292 -7.10 42.95 8.85
N ASN A 293 -6.63 43.90 9.69
CA ASN A 293 -5.78 44.97 9.23
C ASN A 293 -4.39 44.40 8.83
N LEU A 294 -3.78 45.00 7.82
CA LEU A 294 -2.47 44.62 7.30
C LEU A 294 -1.36 45.39 8.02
N GLN A 295 -0.46 44.64 8.65
CA GLN A 295 0.74 45.16 9.32
C GLN A 295 1.90 44.21 9.02
N PRO A 296 2.41 44.16 7.75
CA PRO A 296 3.36 43.14 7.34
C PRO A 296 4.56 43.03 8.28
N SER A 297 4.86 41.81 8.70
CA SER A 297 6.08 41.50 9.44
C SER A 297 7.27 41.50 8.49
N ILE A 298 8.40 42.13 8.89
CA ILE A 298 9.64 42.19 8.08
C ILE A 298 10.31 40.79 7.99
N SER A 299 9.96 39.87 8.87
CA SER A 299 10.41 38.50 8.73
C SER A 299 9.63 37.84 7.56
N GLU A 300 10.25 37.79 6.39
CA GLU A 300 9.92 36.92 5.28
C GLU A 300 10.10 35.44 5.70
N ALA A 301 9.30 34.96 6.61
CA ALA A 301 8.99 33.56 6.60
C ALA A 301 8.08 33.37 5.38
N GLU A 302 8.64 32.87 4.28
CA GLU A 302 7.88 32.36 3.14
C GLU A 302 6.73 31.51 3.68
N GLY A 303 5.60 32.18 3.85
CA GLY A 303 4.36 31.46 4.18
C GLY A 303 4.08 30.59 2.99
N THR A 304 4.17 29.28 3.17
CA THR A 304 3.96 28.27 2.10
C THR A 304 2.59 28.40 1.43
N GLY A 305 1.72 29.34 1.86
CA GLY A 305 0.35 29.49 1.35
C GLY A 305 -0.55 28.25 1.52
N LEU A 306 0.03 27.16 2.02
CA LEU A 306 -0.61 25.85 2.09
C LEU A 306 -1.90 25.84 2.94
N GLY A 307 -1.98 26.68 3.99
CA GLY A 307 -3.15 26.69 4.86
C GLY A 307 -4.43 27.14 4.16
N LEU A 308 -4.37 28.24 3.41
CA LEU A 308 -5.50 28.76 2.66
C LEU A 308 -5.82 27.90 1.43
N THR A 309 -4.79 27.40 0.75
CA THR A 309 -4.95 26.47 -0.38
C THR A 309 -5.65 25.18 0.08
N ASN A 310 -5.21 24.58 1.19
CA ASN A 310 -5.83 23.40 1.75
C ASN A 310 -7.29 23.64 2.18
N LEU A 311 -7.57 24.79 2.77
CA LEU A 311 -8.95 25.18 3.13
C LEU A 311 -9.82 25.30 1.88
N ASN A 312 -9.34 25.96 0.82
CA ASN A 312 -10.04 26.10 -0.44
C ASN A 312 -10.32 24.74 -1.11
N GLU A 313 -9.32 23.87 -1.18
CA GLU A 313 -9.49 22.51 -1.72
C GLU A 313 -10.54 21.70 -0.93
N ARG A 314 -10.57 21.81 0.39
CA ARG A 314 -11.59 21.17 1.22
C ARG A 314 -13.00 21.68 0.89
N TYR A 315 -13.18 23.01 0.71
CA TYR A 315 -14.45 23.60 0.30
C TYR A 315 -14.86 23.17 -1.11
N LYS A 316 -13.93 23.13 -2.08
CA LYS A 316 -14.17 22.63 -3.44
C LYS A 316 -14.64 21.17 -3.45
N LEU A 317 -13.91 20.31 -2.77
CA LEU A 317 -14.20 18.87 -2.73
C LEU A 317 -15.55 18.56 -2.06
N GLN A 318 -15.88 19.27 -0.97
CA GLN A 318 -17.06 18.95 -0.17
C GLN A 318 -18.34 19.64 -0.68
N PHE A 319 -18.22 20.88 -1.18
CA PHE A 319 -19.39 21.72 -1.49
C PHE A 319 -19.44 22.23 -2.92
N ARG A 320 -18.39 21.94 -3.71
CA ARG A 320 -18.23 22.54 -5.04
C ARG A 320 -18.30 24.07 -4.99
N LYS A 321 -17.89 24.66 -3.88
CA LYS A 321 -17.80 26.10 -3.65
C LYS A 321 -16.35 26.45 -3.34
N GLU A 322 -15.95 27.66 -3.66
CA GLU A 322 -14.62 28.18 -3.38
C GLU A 322 -14.69 29.24 -2.30
N ILE A 323 -13.61 29.39 -1.55
CA ILE A 323 -13.41 30.54 -0.68
C ILE A 323 -12.94 31.72 -1.53
N GLU A 324 -13.32 32.92 -1.14
CA GLU A 324 -12.84 34.12 -1.82
C GLU A 324 -11.82 34.84 -0.96
N ILE A 325 -10.70 35.24 -1.56
CA ILE A 325 -9.60 35.89 -0.85
C ILE A 325 -9.33 37.25 -1.54
N PHE A 326 -9.37 38.32 -0.76
CA PHE A 326 -9.10 39.66 -1.22
C PHE A 326 -8.03 40.31 -0.35
N GLN A 327 -7.15 41.07 -0.98
CA GLN A 327 -6.18 41.90 -0.29
C GLN A 327 -6.27 43.34 -0.79
N THR A 328 -6.49 44.26 0.11
CA THR A 328 -6.47 45.69 -0.15
C THR A 328 -5.20 46.30 0.46
N LYS A 329 -4.98 47.62 0.31
CA LYS A 329 -3.86 48.31 0.96
C LYS A 329 -3.91 48.25 2.50
N LYS A 330 -5.11 48.07 3.08
CA LYS A 330 -5.33 48.14 4.54
C LYS A 330 -5.77 46.85 5.16
N TYR A 331 -6.38 45.94 4.40
CA TYR A 331 -7.04 44.77 4.93
C TYR A 331 -6.74 43.50 4.11
N PHE A 332 -6.65 42.39 4.79
CA PHE A 332 -6.75 41.05 4.23
C PHE A 332 -8.11 40.47 4.58
N ILE A 333 -8.80 39.93 3.60
CA ILE A 333 -10.20 39.51 3.72
C ILE A 333 -10.35 38.10 3.14
N VAL A 334 -10.96 37.20 3.90
CA VAL A 334 -11.35 35.87 3.44
C VAL A 334 -12.85 35.73 3.62
N LYS A 335 -13.53 35.28 2.58
CA LYS A 335 -14.97 34.97 2.61
C LYS A 335 -15.16 33.48 2.54
N LEU A 336 -15.86 32.92 3.52
CA LEU A 336 -16.25 31.51 3.59
C LEU A 336 -17.73 31.37 3.26
N PRO A 337 -18.13 30.45 2.37
CA PRO A 337 -19.56 30.22 2.12
C PRO A 337 -20.21 29.54 3.33
N LEU A 338 -21.31 30.13 3.82
CA LEU A 338 -22.21 29.55 4.83
C LEU A 338 -23.22 28.62 4.14
N LEU A 339 -23.56 27.49 4.82
CA LEU A 339 -24.39 26.44 4.27
C LEU A 339 -25.65 26.21 5.10
#